data_b4d2ca8f6bb4d9b0aa957f63faacbd32
#
_entry.id   b4d2ca8f6bb4d9b0aa957f63faacbd32
#
_cell.length_a   1.000
_cell.length_b   1.000
_cell.length_c   1.000
_cell.angle_alpha   90.00
_cell.angle_beta   90.00
_cell.angle_gamma   90.00
#
_symmetry.space_group_name_H-M   'P 1'
#
loop_
_entity.id
_entity.type
_entity.pdbx_description
1 polymer ?
#
loop_
_entity_poly.entity_id
_entity_poly.type
_entity_poly.pdbx_seq_one_letter_code
_entity_poly.pdbx_strand_id
1 'polypeptide(L)'
;MPDPRNTYLENEVFTATPQKLRLMVIDGALRFANRALDVWDQDTVRNDALTRCRALVSELLSSIKVDETKVAQNVARLYAFVYELLVDAHIDKDKSKVSETIEILQIERETWRQVCEAMPHAPAIQRREDAPQELTARNLPAIPVSGPQHSGPHTRPRIDGISFEA
;
A
#
# COMPACT_ATOMS: atom_id res chain seq x y z
N MET A 1 -12.61 -26.04 3.84
CA MET A 1 -11.18 -26.33 4.00
C MET A 1 -10.40 -25.27 3.25
N PRO A 2 -9.41 -24.59 3.85
CA PRO A 2 -8.58 -23.66 3.12
C PRO A 2 -7.82 -24.42 2.02
N ASP A 3 -7.77 -23.83 0.83
CA ASP A 3 -7.04 -24.38 -0.31
C ASP A 3 -5.54 -24.44 0.06
N PRO A 4 -4.88 -25.62 0.00
CA PRO A 4 -3.47 -25.76 0.37
C PRO A 4 -2.53 -24.86 -0.45
N ARG A 5 -2.94 -24.44 -1.66
CA ARG A 5 -2.19 -23.47 -2.48
C ARG A 5 -2.21 -22.07 -1.88
N ASN A 6 -3.34 -21.69 -1.28
CA ASN A 6 -3.48 -20.37 -0.63
C ASN A 6 -2.63 -20.29 0.65
N THR A 7 -2.63 -21.34 1.43
CA THR A 7 -1.80 -21.45 2.66
C THR A 7 -0.30 -21.40 2.35
N TYR A 8 0.13 -22.03 1.25
CA TYR A 8 1.55 -21.97 0.83
C TYR A 8 1.96 -20.56 0.39
N LEU A 9 1.13 -19.90 -0.42
CA LEU A 9 1.39 -18.51 -0.84
C LEU A 9 1.38 -17.53 0.32
N GLU A 10 0.45 -17.70 1.27
CA GLU A 10 0.42 -16.90 2.50
C GLU A 10 1.72 -17.04 3.29
N ASN A 11 2.19 -18.27 3.52
CA ASN A 11 3.45 -18.51 4.21
C ASN A 11 4.65 -17.93 3.47
N GLU A 12 4.70 -18.04 2.13
CA GLU A 12 5.75 -17.46 1.32
C GLU A 12 5.77 -15.93 1.43
N VAL A 13 4.62 -15.29 1.42
CA VAL A 13 4.49 -13.83 1.60
C VAL A 13 4.94 -13.40 3.01
N PHE A 14 4.54 -14.13 4.06
CA PHE A 14 4.89 -13.77 5.44
C PHE A 14 6.39 -13.90 5.74
N THR A 15 7.11 -14.76 5.02
CA THR A 15 8.55 -15.00 5.21
C THR A 15 9.43 -14.29 4.19
N ALA A 16 8.84 -13.68 3.16
CA ALA A 16 9.57 -13.05 2.07
C ALA A 16 10.24 -11.74 2.50
N THR A 17 11.42 -11.48 1.97
CA THR A 17 12.09 -10.18 2.10
C THR A 17 11.31 -9.10 1.33
N PRO A 18 11.47 -7.79 1.63
CA PRO A 18 10.85 -6.71 0.86
C PRO A 18 11.14 -6.78 -0.64
N GLN A 19 12.37 -7.16 -1.01
CA GLN A 19 12.78 -7.33 -2.40
C GLN A 19 12.02 -8.49 -3.07
N LYS A 20 11.89 -9.61 -2.37
CA LYS A 20 11.13 -10.76 -2.85
C LYS A 20 9.64 -10.44 -2.99
N LEU A 21 9.06 -9.71 -2.02
CA LEU A 21 7.67 -9.26 -2.11
C LEU A 21 7.45 -8.39 -3.34
N ARG A 22 8.35 -7.45 -3.63
CA ARG A 22 8.27 -6.61 -4.83
C ARG A 22 8.31 -7.46 -6.11
N LEU A 23 9.23 -8.41 -6.19
CA LEU A 23 9.31 -9.33 -7.32
C LEU A 23 8.01 -10.12 -7.52
N MET A 24 7.39 -10.60 -6.43
CA MET A 24 6.11 -11.32 -6.46
C MET A 24 4.97 -10.42 -6.98
N VAL A 25 4.94 -9.14 -6.61
CA VAL A 25 3.95 -8.18 -7.11
C VAL A 25 4.13 -7.92 -8.61
N ILE A 26 5.38 -7.78 -9.08
CA ILE A 26 5.70 -7.63 -10.51
C ILE A 26 5.27 -8.90 -11.30
N ASP A 27 5.56 -10.09 -10.79
CA ASP A 27 5.12 -11.36 -11.39
C ASP A 27 3.58 -11.44 -11.47
N GLY A 28 2.89 -10.99 -10.44
CA GLY A 28 1.44 -10.88 -10.43
C GLY A 28 0.91 -9.91 -11.50
N ALA A 29 1.51 -8.72 -11.61
CA ALA A 29 1.14 -7.72 -12.61
C ALA A 29 1.35 -8.26 -14.03
N LEU A 30 2.50 -8.88 -14.31
CA LEU A 30 2.80 -9.55 -15.59
C LEU A 30 1.76 -10.63 -15.94
N ARG A 31 1.38 -11.46 -14.97
CA ARG A 31 0.38 -12.51 -15.17
C ARG A 31 -0.97 -11.91 -15.59
N PHE A 32 -1.43 -10.84 -14.96
CA PHE A 32 -2.68 -10.20 -15.33
C PHE A 32 -2.59 -9.43 -16.65
N ALA A 33 -1.46 -8.78 -16.96
CA ALA A 33 -1.25 -8.13 -18.25
C ALA A 33 -1.29 -9.15 -19.41
N ASN A 34 -0.59 -10.27 -19.28
CA ASN A 34 -0.65 -11.36 -20.28
C ASN A 34 -2.07 -11.93 -20.41
N ARG A 35 -2.75 -12.17 -19.28
CA ARG A 35 -4.14 -12.63 -19.33
C ARG A 35 -5.05 -11.64 -20.07
N ALA A 36 -4.86 -10.34 -19.90
CA ALA A 36 -5.64 -9.34 -20.64
C ALA A 36 -5.44 -9.46 -22.15
N LEU A 37 -4.21 -9.76 -22.60
CA LEU A 37 -3.93 -10.03 -24.01
C LEU A 37 -4.57 -11.33 -24.52
N ASP A 38 -4.52 -12.39 -23.72
CA ASP A 38 -5.09 -13.71 -24.08
C ASP A 38 -6.60 -13.66 -24.27
N VAL A 39 -7.28 -12.83 -23.49
CA VAL A 39 -8.75 -12.69 -23.50
C VAL A 39 -9.21 -11.36 -24.11
N TRP A 40 -8.44 -10.81 -25.06
CA TRP A 40 -8.64 -9.44 -25.53
C TRP A 40 -10.07 -9.16 -26.05
N ASP A 41 -10.67 -10.10 -26.72
CA ASP A 41 -12.01 -10.00 -27.30
C ASP A 41 -13.15 -10.19 -26.28
N GLN A 42 -12.82 -10.56 -25.04
CA GLN A 42 -13.78 -10.77 -23.96
C GLN A 42 -13.78 -9.55 -23.02
N ASP A 43 -14.54 -8.51 -23.38
CA ASP A 43 -14.52 -7.21 -22.72
C ASP A 43 -14.53 -7.28 -21.17
N THR A 44 -15.44 -8.05 -20.58
CA THR A 44 -15.56 -8.15 -19.12
C THR A 44 -14.34 -8.78 -18.48
N VAL A 45 -13.82 -9.87 -19.04
CA VAL A 45 -12.67 -10.63 -18.48
C VAL A 45 -11.39 -9.84 -18.68
N ARG A 46 -11.21 -9.21 -19.86
CA ARG A 46 -10.11 -8.30 -20.13
C ARG A 46 -10.09 -7.14 -19.13
N ASN A 47 -11.23 -6.48 -18.92
CA ASN A 47 -11.33 -5.34 -18.03
C ASN A 47 -11.04 -5.73 -16.57
N ASP A 48 -11.47 -6.90 -16.09
CA ASP A 48 -11.09 -7.43 -14.79
C ASP A 48 -9.57 -7.65 -14.70
N ALA A 49 -8.97 -8.26 -15.70
CA ALA A 49 -7.54 -8.49 -15.75
C ALA A 49 -6.73 -7.18 -15.74
N LEU A 50 -7.12 -6.18 -16.56
CA LEU A 50 -6.50 -4.85 -16.56
C LEU A 50 -6.64 -4.14 -15.22
N THR A 51 -7.81 -4.23 -14.58
CA THR A 51 -8.05 -3.64 -13.26
C THR A 51 -7.16 -4.25 -12.19
N ARG A 52 -6.99 -5.58 -12.19
CA ARG A 52 -6.08 -6.27 -11.27
C ARG A 52 -4.62 -5.92 -11.54
N CYS A 53 -4.21 -5.83 -12.80
CA CYS A 53 -2.86 -5.39 -13.17
C CYS A 53 -2.59 -3.97 -12.64
N ARG A 54 -3.51 -3.02 -12.86
CA ARG A 54 -3.40 -1.64 -12.34
C ARG A 54 -3.30 -1.58 -10.83
N ALA A 55 -4.07 -2.40 -10.11
CA ALA A 55 -4.01 -2.45 -8.65
C ALA A 55 -2.61 -2.86 -8.16
N LEU A 56 -1.98 -3.85 -8.79
CA LEU A 56 -0.63 -4.28 -8.45
C LEU A 56 0.44 -3.22 -8.83
N VAL A 57 0.30 -2.54 -9.96
CA VAL A 57 1.19 -1.43 -10.33
C VAL A 57 1.03 -0.25 -9.37
N SER A 58 -0.19 0.06 -8.94
CA SER A 58 -0.45 1.06 -7.90
C SER A 58 0.21 0.71 -6.57
N GLU A 59 0.20 -0.57 -6.18
CA GLU A 59 0.90 -1.06 -4.98
C GLU A 59 2.42 -0.88 -5.12
N LEU A 60 3.00 -1.20 -6.28
CA LEU A 60 4.42 -0.95 -6.55
C LEU A 60 4.76 0.53 -6.41
N LEU A 61 3.94 1.42 -6.97
CA LEU A 61 4.13 2.86 -6.91
C LEU A 61 4.03 3.39 -5.47
N SER A 62 3.01 2.99 -4.72
CA SER A 62 2.78 3.45 -3.35
C SER A 62 3.86 2.97 -2.36
N SER A 63 4.53 1.88 -2.66
CA SER A 63 5.63 1.33 -1.85
C SER A 63 6.95 2.09 -1.97
N ILE A 64 7.05 3.06 -2.90
CA ILE A 64 8.28 3.81 -3.14
C ILE A 64 8.31 5.07 -2.27
N LYS A 65 9.40 5.24 -1.53
CA LYS A 65 9.67 6.45 -0.78
C LYS A 65 10.39 7.48 -1.68
N VAL A 66 9.61 8.31 -2.32
CA VAL A 66 10.06 9.24 -3.38
C VAL A 66 11.07 10.27 -2.88
N ASP A 67 11.02 10.61 -1.59
CA ASP A 67 11.87 11.67 -1.00
C ASP A 67 13.28 11.20 -0.68
N GLU A 68 13.57 9.90 -0.71
CA GLU A 68 14.85 9.36 -0.26
C GLU A 68 15.97 9.48 -1.30
N THR A 69 15.70 9.21 -2.58
CA THR A 69 16.74 9.22 -3.62
C THR A 69 16.22 9.59 -5.00
N LYS A 70 17.13 10.09 -5.87
CA LYS A 70 16.82 10.35 -7.28
C LYS A 70 16.44 9.09 -8.04
N VAL A 71 17.00 7.94 -7.67
CA VAL A 71 16.66 6.64 -8.24
C VAL A 71 15.22 6.28 -7.90
N ALA A 72 14.80 6.45 -6.63
CA ALA A 72 13.42 6.22 -6.21
C ALA A 72 12.43 7.09 -6.99
N GLN A 73 12.76 8.37 -7.22
CA GLN A 73 11.94 9.26 -8.05
C GLN A 73 11.80 8.76 -9.49
N ASN A 74 12.88 8.27 -10.10
CA ASN A 74 12.84 7.75 -11.46
C ASN A 74 11.99 6.48 -11.56
N VAL A 75 12.13 5.57 -10.59
CA VAL A 75 11.33 4.34 -10.52
C VAL A 75 9.84 4.65 -10.28
N ALA A 76 9.53 5.65 -9.45
CA ALA A 76 8.17 6.11 -9.26
C ALA A 76 7.55 6.66 -10.55
N ARG A 77 8.30 7.44 -11.33
CA ARG A 77 7.85 7.93 -12.64
C ARG A 77 7.61 6.79 -13.63
N LEU A 78 8.46 5.77 -13.62
CA LEU A 78 8.29 4.59 -14.46
C LEU A 78 6.99 3.85 -14.13
N TYR A 79 6.69 3.59 -12.86
CA TYR A 79 5.43 2.94 -12.49
C TYR A 79 4.20 3.82 -12.70
N ALA A 80 4.33 5.15 -12.56
CA ALA A 80 3.25 6.06 -12.92
C ALA A 80 2.95 5.99 -14.42
N PHE A 81 3.97 5.97 -15.26
CA PHE A 81 3.83 5.79 -16.70
C PHE A 81 3.19 4.43 -17.07
N VAL A 82 3.63 3.34 -16.45
CA VAL A 82 3.00 2.01 -16.65
C VAL A 82 1.53 2.03 -16.24
N TYR A 83 1.20 2.72 -15.16
CA TYR A 83 -0.20 2.87 -14.73
C TYR A 83 -1.03 3.63 -15.79
N GLU A 84 -0.50 4.72 -16.34
CA GLU A 84 -1.13 5.50 -17.42
C GLU A 84 -1.35 4.65 -18.67
N LEU A 85 -0.36 3.86 -19.11
CA LEU A 85 -0.50 2.93 -20.24
C LEU A 85 -1.67 1.95 -20.03
N LEU A 86 -1.82 1.42 -18.82
CA LEU A 86 -2.92 0.50 -18.49
C LEU A 86 -4.29 1.18 -18.45
N VAL A 87 -4.35 2.45 -18.02
CA VAL A 87 -5.58 3.26 -18.07
C VAL A 87 -5.98 3.51 -19.53
N ASP A 88 -5.05 3.95 -20.34
CA ASP A 88 -5.27 4.22 -21.76
C ASP A 88 -5.65 2.95 -22.52
N ALA A 89 -4.97 1.82 -22.25
CA ALA A 89 -5.32 0.53 -22.83
C ALA A 89 -6.77 0.13 -22.53
N HIS A 90 -7.27 0.48 -21.33
CA HIS A 90 -8.64 0.21 -20.94
C HIS A 90 -9.63 1.13 -21.65
N ILE A 91 -9.33 2.43 -21.72
CA ILE A 91 -10.23 3.46 -22.29
C ILE A 91 -10.28 3.35 -23.82
N ASP A 92 -9.11 3.32 -24.45
CA ASP A 92 -8.95 3.35 -25.90
C ASP A 92 -9.07 1.96 -26.54
N LYS A 93 -9.13 0.90 -25.73
CA LYS A 93 -9.05 -0.51 -26.17
C LYS A 93 -7.81 -0.77 -27.03
N ASP A 94 -6.68 -0.21 -26.61
CA ASP A 94 -5.41 -0.30 -27.33
C ASP A 94 -4.55 -1.43 -26.75
N LYS A 95 -4.49 -2.54 -27.51
CA LYS A 95 -3.72 -3.73 -27.19
C LYS A 95 -2.22 -3.46 -27.13
N SER A 96 -1.70 -2.52 -27.92
CA SER A 96 -0.27 -2.21 -27.99
C SER A 96 0.25 -1.66 -26.68
N LYS A 97 -0.54 -0.87 -25.95
CA LYS A 97 -0.20 -0.31 -24.64
C LYS A 97 -0.05 -1.39 -23.57
N VAL A 98 -0.82 -2.47 -23.65
CA VAL A 98 -0.62 -3.63 -22.75
C VAL A 98 0.68 -4.36 -23.08
N SER A 99 1.02 -4.51 -24.36
CA SER A 99 2.28 -5.10 -24.79
C SER A 99 3.49 -4.29 -24.30
N GLU A 100 3.44 -2.96 -24.43
CA GLU A 100 4.47 -2.06 -23.90
C GLU A 100 4.59 -2.17 -22.37
N THR A 101 3.47 -2.24 -21.66
CA THR A 101 3.45 -2.50 -20.21
C THR A 101 4.18 -3.80 -19.85
N ILE A 102 3.94 -4.87 -20.61
CA ILE A 102 4.59 -6.17 -20.38
C ILE A 102 6.11 -6.06 -20.57
N GLU A 103 6.57 -5.39 -21.63
CA GLU A 103 8.00 -5.21 -21.90
C GLU A 103 8.69 -4.47 -20.74
N ILE A 104 8.10 -3.38 -20.26
CA ILE A 104 8.65 -2.62 -19.12
C ILE A 104 8.67 -3.48 -17.86
N LEU A 105 7.58 -4.16 -17.53
CA LEU A 105 7.50 -5.01 -16.34
C LEU A 105 8.45 -6.22 -16.42
N GLN A 106 8.78 -6.74 -17.60
CA GLN A 106 9.78 -7.80 -17.77
C GLN A 106 11.19 -7.31 -17.44
N ILE A 107 11.54 -6.10 -17.83
CA ILE A 107 12.82 -5.47 -17.48
C ILE A 107 12.91 -5.27 -15.97
N GLU A 108 11.84 -4.75 -15.35
CA GLU A 108 11.76 -4.57 -13.90
C GLU A 108 11.88 -5.92 -13.16
N ARG A 109 11.18 -6.94 -13.64
CA ARG A 109 11.24 -8.29 -13.10
C ARG A 109 12.66 -8.82 -13.07
N GLU A 110 13.38 -8.70 -14.18
CA GLU A 110 14.77 -9.16 -14.29
C GLU A 110 15.67 -8.37 -13.31
N THR A 111 15.51 -7.08 -13.23
CA THR A 111 16.25 -6.23 -12.29
C THR A 111 16.03 -6.69 -10.84
N TRP A 112 14.78 -6.90 -10.42
CA TRP A 112 14.48 -7.34 -9.07
C TRP A 112 14.86 -8.79 -8.79
N ARG A 113 14.87 -9.65 -9.80
CA ARG A 113 15.40 -11.00 -9.67
C ARG A 113 16.89 -10.96 -9.33
N GLN A 114 17.68 -10.14 -10.03
CA GLN A 114 19.10 -9.95 -9.75
C GLN A 114 19.34 -9.35 -8.35
N VAL A 115 18.51 -8.39 -7.91
CA VAL A 115 18.59 -7.83 -6.55
C VAL A 115 18.34 -8.92 -5.50
N CYS A 116 17.35 -9.79 -5.71
CA CYS A 116 17.07 -10.90 -4.79
C CYS A 116 18.23 -11.92 -4.74
N GLU A 117 18.88 -12.18 -5.86
CA GLU A 117 20.04 -13.08 -5.92
C GLU A 117 21.27 -12.47 -5.24
N ALA A 118 21.49 -11.17 -5.40
CA ALA A 118 22.61 -10.46 -4.79
C ALA A 118 22.45 -10.27 -3.26
N MET A 119 21.22 -10.25 -2.75
CA MET A 119 20.90 -10.02 -1.34
C MET A 119 20.01 -11.13 -0.76
N PRO A 120 20.44 -12.40 -0.74
CA PRO A 120 19.58 -13.52 -0.34
C PRO A 120 19.18 -13.52 1.13
N HIS A 121 19.82 -12.71 1.97
CA HIS A 121 19.65 -12.68 3.42
C HIS A 121 19.34 -11.27 3.97
N ALA A 122 18.63 -10.44 3.21
CA ALA A 122 18.06 -9.26 3.84
C ALA A 122 17.17 -9.73 5.01
N PRO A 123 17.46 -9.34 6.28
CA PRO A 123 16.72 -9.88 7.39
C PRO A 123 15.24 -9.60 7.20
N ALA A 124 14.41 -10.62 7.34
CA ALA A 124 13.00 -10.42 7.56
C ALA A 124 12.87 -9.32 8.60
N ILE A 125 12.12 -8.25 8.29
CA ILE A 125 11.86 -7.18 9.24
C ILE A 125 11.40 -7.90 10.50
N GLN A 126 12.27 -7.92 11.54
CA GLN A 126 11.85 -8.33 12.85
C GLN A 126 10.71 -7.36 13.16
N ARG A 127 9.49 -7.86 13.00
CA ARG A 127 8.32 -7.18 13.52
C ARG A 127 8.65 -7.03 14.99
N ARG A 128 9.07 -5.80 15.42
CA ARG A 128 9.11 -5.48 16.82
C ARG A 128 7.75 -5.88 17.33
N GLU A 129 7.74 -6.94 18.11
CA GLU A 129 6.66 -7.22 19.05
C GLU A 129 6.76 -6.14 20.14
N ASP A 130 6.51 -4.89 19.76
CA ASP A 130 5.94 -3.92 20.66
C ASP A 130 4.45 -4.32 20.79
N ALA A 131 4.24 -5.48 21.38
CA ALA A 131 2.97 -5.77 22.01
C ALA A 131 2.68 -4.57 22.92
N PRO A 132 1.50 -3.94 22.81
CA PRO A 132 1.12 -2.93 23.78
C PRO A 132 1.27 -3.61 25.15
N GLN A 133 2.26 -3.15 25.92
CA GLN A 133 2.33 -3.52 27.33
C GLN A 133 1.00 -3.08 27.89
N GLU A 134 0.17 -4.06 28.24
CA GLU A 134 -0.99 -3.81 29.06
C GLU A 134 -0.51 -2.94 30.22
N LEU A 135 -0.96 -1.69 30.23
CA LEU A 135 -0.86 -0.81 31.39
C LEU A 135 -1.71 -1.45 32.49
N THR A 136 -1.14 -2.46 33.13
CA THR A 136 -1.71 -2.96 34.37
C THR A 136 -1.73 -1.80 35.34
N ALA A 137 -2.91 -1.52 35.88
CA ALA A 137 -3.26 -0.42 36.78
C ALA A 137 -2.45 -0.38 38.10
N ARG A 138 -1.31 -1.09 38.16
CA ARG A 138 -0.45 -1.22 39.34
C ARG A 138 0.71 -0.23 39.43
N ASN A 139 0.99 0.56 38.39
CA ASN A 139 2.13 1.46 38.35
C ASN A 139 1.77 2.92 38.10
N LEU A 140 0.58 3.35 38.49
CA LEU A 140 0.29 4.79 38.55
C LEU A 140 0.84 5.36 39.87
N PRO A 141 1.79 6.32 39.84
CA PRO A 141 2.15 7.05 41.04
C PRO A 141 0.92 7.79 41.55
N ALA A 142 0.63 7.64 42.84
CA ALA A 142 -0.48 8.35 43.50
C ALA A 142 -0.27 9.85 43.34
N ILE A 143 -1.18 10.50 42.62
CA ILE A 143 -1.21 11.98 42.54
C ILE A 143 -1.77 12.46 43.86
N PRO A 144 -1.05 13.31 44.63
CA PRO A 144 -1.61 13.88 45.84
C PRO A 144 -2.71 14.84 45.47
N VAL A 145 -3.94 14.50 45.84
CA VAL A 145 -5.10 15.40 45.71
C VAL A 145 -5.02 16.42 46.81
N SER A 146 -4.36 17.54 46.53
CA SER A 146 -4.49 18.75 47.34
C SER A 146 -5.77 19.48 46.90
N GLY A 147 -6.84 19.33 47.64
CA GLY A 147 -8.04 20.09 47.41
C GLY A 147 -7.87 21.56 47.82
N PRO A 148 -8.26 22.52 47.00
CA PRO A 148 -8.49 23.87 47.49
C PRO A 148 -9.95 24.00 47.95
N GLN A 149 -10.14 24.25 49.24
CA GLN A 149 -11.37 24.83 49.79
C GLN A 149 -11.42 26.28 49.33
N HIS A 150 -12.44 26.66 48.56
CA HIS A 150 -12.81 28.05 48.42
C HIS A 150 -14.32 28.19 48.31
N SER A 151 -14.89 28.64 49.44
CA SER A 151 -16.22 29.22 49.55
C SER A 151 -16.20 30.64 48.98
N GLY A 152 -16.99 30.89 47.95
CA GLY A 152 -17.25 32.24 47.45
C GLY A 152 -18.50 32.25 46.55
N PRO A 153 -19.43 33.22 46.73
CA PRO A 153 -20.70 33.23 46.02
C PRO A 153 -20.51 33.64 44.56
N HIS A 154 -20.91 32.76 43.63
CA HIS A 154 -20.91 33.08 42.20
C HIS A 154 -22.11 33.93 41.79
N THR A 155 -21.85 35.20 41.50
CA THR A 155 -22.73 36.06 40.72
C THR A 155 -22.69 35.64 39.26
N ARG A 156 -23.81 35.21 38.70
CA ARG A 156 -23.95 34.89 37.28
C ARG A 156 -24.01 36.19 36.48
N PRO A 157 -23.24 36.33 35.37
CA PRO A 157 -23.50 37.39 34.41
C PRO A 157 -24.72 37.00 33.54
N ARG A 158 -25.65 37.92 33.43
CA ARG A 158 -26.85 37.88 32.59
C ARG A 158 -26.42 38.21 31.16
N ILE A 159 -26.67 37.31 30.24
CA ILE A 159 -26.44 37.57 28.81
C ILE A 159 -27.78 38.09 28.26
N ASP A 160 -27.84 39.40 28.01
CA ASP A 160 -28.95 40.02 27.31
C ASP A 160 -28.82 39.75 25.78
N GLY A 161 -30.00 39.54 25.19
CA GLY A 161 -30.20 39.00 23.85
C GLY A 161 -29.61 39.81 22.71
N ILE A 162 -29.25 39.06 21.66
CA ILE A 162 -29.03 39.62 20.34
C ILE A 162 -30.28 39.34 19.53
N SER A 163 -31.02 40.42 19.22
CA SER A 163 -32.13 40.43 18.26
C SER A 163 -31.55 40.45 16.84
N PHE A 164 -31.99 39.51 16.00
CA PHE A 164 -31.87 39.63 14.55
C PHE A 164 -33.18 40.24 14.04
N GLU A 165 -33.10 41.43 13.43
CA GLU A 165 -34.14 41.97 12.54
C GLU A 165 -33.63 41.94 11.08
N ALA A 166 -34.53 41.39 10.25
CA ALA A 166 -34.76 41.52 8.80
C ALA A 166 -33.56 41.73 7.84
#